data_8ac13ffda285de3ddcdaa4a016b7c9e1
#
_entry.id   8ac13ffda285de3ddcdaa4a016b7c9e1
#
_cell.length_a   1.000
_cell.length_b   1.000
_cell.length_c   1.000
_cell.angle_alpha   90.00
_cell.angle_beta   90.00
_cell.angle_gamma   90.00
#
_symmetry.space_group_name_H-M   'P 1'
#
loop_
_entity.id
_entity.type
_entity.pdbx_description
1 polymer ?
#
loop_
_entity_poly.entity_id
_entity_poly.type
_entity_poly.pdbx_seq_one_letter_code
_entity_poly.pdbx_strand_id
1 'polypeptide(L)'
;MQEIQGAVMVASVVQVVIGFTGIMGFLLQFIGPLAIAPTIGLIGLSLFKEAARQASVHWGIAWMVIIIIIVFSQYLERFPIPCLAFNKTKKCHVTKFPIFKLFPIILAILIGWLFCYIFTVTNVFPTDSEAYGYGARTDLTQGVLDESPWFDFPYPGQWGVPSVTTAGTLGMLAGVLASMVESVGDYYACARLSGAPPPPAHAINRGIGMEGIGCILAGAWGTANGTTSYSENIGAIGITKVGSRLVIQVAACILMIVGIFGKFGAFFSTIPDPVIGGVLSTTFGMVMAVGISNLQFVDLNSPRNLFIVGFSFYVGIVIPDYILENPESINTGNATFDQVVMVLLETSMFVGGAVGFFLDNTVPGTPEERGLTKWRDMYGMADDEEDEDFVDASEEVMELTLRSYEMPFGMSYIRKWKWARYLPFSPTFKGINLKKYFRRCRPRKTKKEHDIPMSDTEGNVA
;
A
#
# COMPACT_ATOMS: atom_id res chain seq x y z
N MET A 1 -11.64 9.24 -18.87
CA MET A 1 -12.21 9.30 -17.50
C MET A 1 -13.26 8.22 -17.28
N GLN A 2 -14.31 8.11 -18.10
CA GLN A 2 -15.40 7.12 -17.93
C GLN A 2 -14.90 5.68 -17.84
N GLU A 3 -13.93 5.29 -18.66
CA GLU A 3 -13.34 3.95 -18.64
C GLU A 3 -12.52 3.69 -17.36
N ILE A 4 -11.73 4.66 -16.91
CA ILE A 4 -10.98 4.56 -15.64
C ILE A 4 -11.95 4.42 -14.47
N GLN A 5 -13.02 5.21 -14.44
CA GLN A 5 -14.08 5.10 -13.42
C GLN A 5 -14.68 3.70 -13.38
N GLY A 6 -15.09 3.18 -14.56
CA GLY A 6 -15.66 1.84 -14.66
C GLY A 6 -14.69 0.75 -14.21
N ALA A 7 -13.44 0.81 -14.65
CA ALA A 7 -12.41 -0.14 -14.27
C ALA A 7 -12.12 -0.12 -12.75
N VAL A 8 -11.98 1.07 -12.14
CA VAL A 8 -11.80 1.22 -10.69
C VAL A 8 -12.99 0.63 -9.93
N MET A 9 -14.23 0.97 -10.32
CA MET A 9 -15.42 0.49 -9.63
C MET A 9 -15.53 -1.04 -9.67
N VAL A 10 -15.38 -1.66 -10.86
CA VAL A 10 -15.53 -3.11 -11.03
C VAL A 10 -14.40 -3.88 -10.35
N ALA A 11 -13.14 -3.45 -10.49
CA ALA A 11 -12.02 -4.08 -9.80
C ALA A 11 -12.16 -3.99 -8.27
N SER A 12 -12.68 -2.88 -7.76
CA SER A 12 -12.88 -2.68 -6.32
C SER A 12 -14.02 -3.53 -5.75
N VAL A 13 -15.01 -3.95 -6.57
CA VAL A 13 -15.98 -4.95 -6.11
C VAL A 13 -15.29 -6.25 -5.72
N VAL A 14 -14.25 -6.67 -6.45
CA VAL A 14 -13.46 -7.86 -6.10
C VAL A 14 -12.78 -7.66 -4.74
N GLN A 15 -12.22 -6.47 -4.47
CA GLN A 15 -11.64 -6.15 -3.17
C GLN A 15 -12.66 -6.23 -2.03
N VAL A 16 -13.85 -5.68 -2.24
CA VAL A 16 -14.97 -5.77 -1.27
C VAL A 16 -15.34 -7.22 -0.99
N VAL A 17 -15.46 -8.04 -2.05
CA VAL A 17 -15.78 -9.47 -1.90
C VAL A 17 -14.68 -10.20 -1.13
N ILE A 18 -13.41 -10.02 -1.51
CA ILE A 18 -12.28 -10.66 -0.82
C ILE A 18 -12.22 -10.24 0.64
N GLY A 19 -12.38 -8.95 0.93
CA GLY A 19 -12.37 -8.42 2.29
C GLY A 19 -13.47 -9.01 3.15
N PHE A 20 -14.72 -8.94 2.72
CA PHE A 20 -15.85 -9.39 3.54
C PHE A 20 -16.02 -10.91 3.59
N THR A 21 -15.52 -11.66 2.63
CA THR A 21 -15.54 -13.14 2.66
C THR A 21 -14.40 -13.74 3.48
N GLY A 22 -13.36 -12.97 3.82
CA GLY A 22 -12.22 -13.45 4.59
C GLY A 22 -11.23 -14.31 3.79
N ILE A 23 -11.33 -14.33 2.47
CA ILE A 23 -10.41 -15.04 1.56
C ILE A 23 -8.98 -14.51 1.68
N MET A 24 -8.82 -13.27 2.16
CA MET A 24 -7.50 -12.63 2.32
C MET A 24 -6.55 -13.48 3.18
N GLY A 25 -7.02 -14.04 4.29
CA GLY A 25 -6.23 -14.93 5.14
C GLY A 25 -5.74 -16.20 4.42
N PHE A 26 -6.53 -16.70 3.45
CA PHE A 26 -6.13 -17.82 2.60
C PHE A 26 -5.08 -17.39 1.56
N LEU A 27 -5.27 -16.24 0.91
CA LEU A 27 -4.32 -15.73 -0.10
C LEU A 27 -2.93 -15.49 0.51
N LEU A 28 -2.87 -14.93 1.71
CA LEU A 28 -1.59 -14.64 2.40
C LEU A 28 -0.80 -15.91 2.78
N GLN A 29 -1.39 -17.10 2.77
CA GLN A 29 -0.65 -18.35 2.97
C GLN A 29 0.26 -18.70 1.79
N PHE A 30 -0.05 -18.22 0.59
CA PHE A 30 0.68 -18.49 -0.65
C PHE A 30 1.57 -17.34 -1.08
N ILE A 31 1.27 -16.12 -0.64
CA ILE A 31 2.01 -14.91 -1.01
C ILE A 31 3.05 -14.63 0.05
N GLY A 32 4.31 -14.95 -0.27
CA GLY A 32 5.46 -14.71 0.59
C GLY A 32 6.18 -13.39 0.27
N PRO A 33 7.14 -12.99 1.13
CA PRO A 33 7.94 -11.78 0.91
C PRO A 33 8.68 -11.76 -0.43
N LEU A 34 9.03 -12.93 -0.97
CA LEU A 34 9.70 -13.08 -2.27
C LEU A 34 8.82 -12.67 -3.46
N ALA A 35 7.50 -12.77 -3.34
CA ALA A 35 6.56 -12.27 -4.33
C ALA A 35 6.19 -10.80 -4.08
N ILE A 36 6.04 -10.40 -2.81
CA ILE A 36 5.64 -9.05 -2.40
C ILE A 36 6.71 -8.01 -2.76
N ALA A 37 7.98 -8.32 -2.50
CA ALA A 37 9.07 -7.38 -2.73
C ALA A 37 9.18 -6.92 -4.19
N PRO A 38 9.19 -7.81 -5.21
CA PRO A 38 9.15 -7.38 -6.61
C PRO A 38 7.86 -6.67 -6.98
N THR A 39 6.69 -7.11 -6.47
CA THR A 39 5.41 -6.47 -6.77
C THR A 39 5.44 -4.99 -6.38
N ILE A 40 5.75 -4.68 -5.12
CA ILE A 40 5.78 -3.29 -4.62
C ILE A 40 6.98 -2.54 -5.20
N GLY A 41 8.17 -3.14 -5.24
CA GLY A 41 9.37 -2.49 -5.74
C GLY A 41 9.27 -2.06 -7.21
N LEU A 42 8.59 -2.86 -8.04
CA LEU A 42 8.34 -2.55 -9.44
C LEU A 42 7.32 -1.42 -9.65
N ILE A 43 6.43 -1.14 -8.68
CA ILE A 43 5.58 0.07 -8.76
C ILE A 43 6.46 1.32 -8.84
N GLY A 44 7.41 1.44 -7.91
CA GLY A 44 8.33 2.58 -7.91
C GLY A 44 9.24 2.61 -9.15
N LEU A 45 9.75 1.45 -9.57
CA LEU A 45 10.64 1.37 -10.72
C LEU A 45 9.94 1.63 -12.06
N SER A 46 8.74 1.15 -12.28
CA SER A 46 8.04 1.29 -13.57
C SER A 46 7.71 2.75 -13.93
N LEU A 47 7.58 3.60 -12.92
CA LEU A 47 7.23 5.00 -13.10
C LEU A 47 8.43 5.93 -13.34
N PHE A 48 9.65 5.37 -13.51
CA PHE A 48 10.86 6.18 -13.74
C PHE A 48 10.78 7.04 -15.00
N LYS A 49 10.15 6.55 -16.08
CA LYS A 49 9.98 7.30 -17.34
C LYS A 49 9.12 8.55 -17.11
N GLU A 50 8.05 8.45 -16.32
CA GLU A 50 7.18 9.60 -16.01
C GLU A 50 7.90 10.62 -15.13
N ALA A 51 8.60 10.19 -14.10
CA ALA A 51 9.42 11.07 -13.27
C ALA A 51 10.50 11.79 -14.09
N ALA A 52 11.18 11.06 -14.98
CA ALA A 52 12.18 11.63 -15.88
C ALA A 52 11.58 12.61 -16.89
N ARG A 53 10.40 12.33 -17.43
CA ARG A 53 9.67 13.19 -18.36
C ARG A 53 9.37 14.54 -17.72
N GLN A 54 8.83 14.56 -16.51
CA GLN A 54 8.54 15.77 -15.77
C GLN A 54 9.83 16.53 -15.38
N ALA A 55 10.87 15.81 -14.93
CA ALA A 55 12.14 16.39 -14.55
C ALA A 55 12.91 16.97 -15.75
N SER A 56 12.77 16.39 -16.95
CA SER A 56 13.48 16.79 -18.16
C SER A 56 13.13 18.18 -18.65
N VAL A 57 11.99 18.73 -18.27
CA VAL A 57 11.59 20.11 -18.54
C VAL A 57 12.65 21.10 -18.05
N HIS A 58 13.20 20.85 -16.85
CA HIS A 58 14.36 21.59 -16.33
C HIS A 58 15.10 20.81 -15.25
N TRP A 59 16.10 20.02 -15.63
CA TRP A 59 16.86 19.17 -14.71
C TRP A 59 17.46 19.89 -13.51
N GLY A 60 17.92 21.16 -13.69
CA GLY A 60 18.48 21.95 -12.59
C GLY A 60 17.48 22.17 -11.45
N ILE A 61 16.23 22.51 -11.77
CA ILE A 61 15.15 22.65 -10.77
C ILE A 61 14.79 21.31 -10.16
N ALA A 62 14.64 20.25 -10.97
CA ALA A 62 14.34 18.92 -10.48
C ALA A 62 15.40 18.43 -9.49
N TRP A 63 16.69 18.54 -9.81
CA TRP A 63 17.78 18.19 -8.90
C TRP A 63 17.82 19.05 -7.64
N MET A 64 17.55 20.33 -7.74
CA MET A 64 17.44 21.20 -6.58
C MET A 64 16.34 20.70 -5.61
N VAL A 65 15.16 20.35 -6.13
CA VAL A 65 14.06 19.82 -5.32
C VAL A 65 14.44 18.47 -4.69
N ILE A 66 15.04 17.55 -5.44
CA ILE A 66 15.55 16.27 -4.93
C ILE A 66 16.53 16.49 -3.77
N ILE A 67 17.51 17.36 -3.94
CA ILE A 67 18.52 17.66 -2.93
C ILE A 67 17.84 18.25 -1.68
N ILE A 68 16.90 19.18 -1.84
CA ILE A 68 16.17 19.77 -0.70
C ILE A 68 15.39 18.69 0.05
N ILE A 69 14.70 17.78 -0.65
CA ILE A 69 13.98 16.66 0.01
C ILE A 69 14.96 15.78 0.78
N ILE A 70 16.09 15.41 0.19
CA ILE A 70 17.10 14.59 0.86
C ILE A 70 17.64 15.31 2.10
N VAL A 71 17.98 16.59 1.98
CA VAL A 71 18.51 17.38 3.10
C VAL A 71 17.48 17.45 4.23
N PHE A 72 16.24 17.73 3.92
CA PHE A 72 15.19 17.86 4.94
C PHE A 72 14.83 16.51 5.56
N SER A 73 14.66 15.46 4.75
CA SER A 73 14.21 14.16 5.24
C SER A 73 15.31 13.33 5.92
N GLN A 74 16.58 13.48 5.52
CA GLN A 74 17.67 12.64 6.03
C GLN A 74 18.64 13.38 6.97
N TYR A 75 19.02 14.61 6.61
CA TYR A 75 20.02 15.36 7.39
C TYR A 75 19.39 16.22 8.49
N LEU A 76 18.26 16.90 8.19
CA LEU A 76 17.57 17.79 9.13
C LEU A 76 16.44 17.13 9.91
N GLU A 77 16.16 15.86 9.69
CA GLU A 77 15.10 15.11 10.41
C GLU A 77 15.18 15.27 11.93
N ARG A 78 16.39 15.33 12.48
CA ARG A 78 16.64 15.40 13.93
C ARG A 78 16.60 16.81 14.51
N PHE A 79 16.51 17.85 13.67
CA PHE A 79 16.50 19.25 14.11
C PHE A 79 15.08 19.78 14.26
N PRO A 80 14.52 19.83 15.48
CA PRO A 80 13.20 20.41 15.69
C PRO A 80 13.27 21.93 15.69
N ILE A 81 12.30 22.58 15.06
CA ILE A 81 12.16 24.04 15.11
C ILE A 81 11.34 24.43 16.33
N PRO A 82 11.75 25.49 17.09
CA PRO A 82 10.94 26.01 18.17
C PRO A 82 9.69 26.69 17.62
N CYS A 83 8.51 26.15 17.93
CA CYS A 83 7.22 26.69 17.55
C CYS A 83 6.43 27.11 18.79
N LEU A 84 5.65 28.20 18.68
CA LEU A 84 4.73 28.63 19.72
C LEU A 84 3.52 27.69 19.73
N ALA A 85 3.33 26.98 20.83
CA ALA A 85 2.15 26.16 21.07
C ALA A 85 1.30 26.73 22.20
N PHE A 86 -0.01 26.60 22.06
CA PHE A 86 -0.98 27.00 23.06
C PHE A 86 -1.57 25.78 23.76
N ASN A 87 -1.39 25.68 25.05
CA ASN A 87 -2.00 24.63 25.87
C ASN A 87 -2.83 25.29 27.00
N LYS A 88 -4.01 24.69 27.30
CA LYS A 88 -4.91 25.17 28.37
C LYS A 88 -4.22 25.35 29.74
N THR A 89 -3.23 24.47 30.03
CA THR A 89 -2.52 24.44 31.31
C THR A 89 -1.30 25.40 31.35
N LYS A 90 -0.55 25.50 30.23
CA LYS A 90 0.71 26.26 30.13
C LYS A 90 0.58 27.58 29.33
N LYS A 91 -0.63 27.96 28.88
CA LYS A 91 -0.88 29.09 27.96
C LYS A 91 0.04 29.05 26.74
N CYS A 92 0.72 30.11 26.37
CA CYS A 92 1.71 30.12 25.30
C CYS A 92 3.04 29.56 25.80
N HIS A 93 3.55 28.51 25.18
CA HIS A 93 4.89 27.95 25.44
C HIS A 93 5.58 27.56 24.15
N VAL A 94 6.90 27.56 24.16
CA VAL A 94 7.70 27.12 23.02
C VAL A 94 7.82 25.62 23.06
N THR A 95 7.32 24.96 21.99
CA THR A 95 7.44 23.51 21.81
C THR A 95 8.38 23.22 20.63
N LYS A 96 9.18 22.17 20.74
CA LYS A 96 10.02 21.71 19.65
C LYS A 96 9.20 20.90 18.65
N PHE A 97 9.03 21.42 17.44
CA PHE A 97 8.22 20.80 16.40
C PHE A 97 9.12 20.24 15.28
N PRO A 98 9.02 18.91 14.93
CA PRO A 98 9.88 18.28 13.93
C PRO A 98 9.36 18.53 12.51
N ILE A 99 9.39 19.79 12.05
CA ILE A 99 8.80 20.21 10.77
C ILE A 99 9.47 19.52 9.57
N PHE A 100 10.80 19.36 9.60
CA PHE A 100 11.55 18.72 8.52
C PHE A 100 11.24 17.24 8.40
N LYS A 101 10.92 16.57 9.51
CA LYS A 101 10.53 15.16 9.51
C LYS A 101 9.09 14.96 9.00
N LEU A 102 8.18 15.87 9.34
CA LEU A 102 6.76 15.77 8.98
C LEU A 102 6.46 16.27 7.58
N PHE A 103 7.14 17.32 7.13
CA PHE A 103 6.79 18.06 5.91
C PHE A 103 7.95 18.28 4.92
N PRO A 104 8.85 17.32 4.72
CA PRO A 104 10.02 17.55 3.85
C PRO A 104 9.60 17.85 2.41
N ILE A 105 8.61 17.11 1.88
CA ILE A 105 8.13 17.22 0.51
C ILE A 105 7.42 18.56 0.29
N ILE A 106 6.49 18.94 1.17
CA ILE A 106 5.76 20.21 1.05
C ILE A 106 6.72 21.40 1.10
N LEU A 107 7.70 21.38 2.01
CA LEU A 107 8.71 22.42 2.09
C LEU A 107 9.56 22.51 0.82
N ALA A 108 9.94 21.36 0.25
CA ALA A 108 10.69 21.33 -0.99
C ALA A 108 9.88 21.86 -2.19
N ILE A 109 8.59 21.50 -2.26
CA ILE A 109 7.68 22.04 -3.29
C ILE A 109 7.62 23.58 -3.18
N LEU A 110 7.37 24.10 -1.96
CA LEU A 110 7.26 25.55 -1.77
C LEU A 110 8.55 26.30 -2.13
N ILE A 111 9.70 25.76 -1.75
CA ILE A 111 11.02 26.32 -2.09
C ILE A 111 11.26 26.23 -3.60
N GLY A 112 11.05 25.06 -4.20
CA GLY A 112 11.21 24.85 -5.64
C GLY A 112 10.30 25.77 -6.45
N TRP A 113 9.05 25.94 -6.01
CA TRP A 113 8.11 26.86 -6.66
C TRP A 113 8.52 28.33 -6.50
N LEU A 114 9.01 28.72 -5.31
CA LEU A 114 9.55 30.07 -5.10
C LEU A 114 10.73 30.37 -6.05
N PHE A 115 11.65 29.42 -6.25
CA PHE A 115 12.74 29.57 -7.20
C PHE A 115 12.23 29.69 -8.64
N CYS A 116 11.26 28.85 -9.04
CA CYS A 116 10.64 28.95 -10.35
C CYS A 116 9.97 30.32 -10.55
N TYR A 117 9.29 30.85 -9.54
CA TYR A 117 8.69 32.19 -9.57
C TYR A 117 9.75 33.28 -9.75
N ILE A 118 10.81 33.26 -8.95
CA ILE A 118 11.92 34.23 -9.06
C ILE A 118 12.52 34.19 -10.44
N PHE A 119 12.82 33.00 -10.98
CA PHE A 119 13.43 32.84 -12.31
C PHE A 119 12.47 33.24 -13.44
N THR A 120 11.17 33.10 -13.24
CA THR A 120 10.17 33.59 -14.20
C THR A 120 10.15 35.12 -14.22
N VAL A 121 10.08 35.78 -13.04
CA VAL A 121 10.04 37.26 -12.93
C VAL A 121 11.33 37.92 -13.40
N THR A 122 12.48 37.30 -13.15
CA THR A 122 13.80 37.81 -13.60
C THR A 122 14.11 37.45 -15.03
N ASN A 123 13.20 36.79 -15.76
CA ASN A 123 13.38 36.32 -17.15
C ASN A 123 14.64 35.43 -17.34
N VAL A 124 15.04 34.68 -16.33
CA VAL A 124 16.09 33.66 -16.47
C VAL A 124 15.58 32.49 -17.31
N PHE A 125 14.30 32.13 -17.14
CA PHE A 125 13.65 31.16 -18.01
C PHE A 125 13.30 31.81 -19.38
N PRO A 126 13.49 31.07 -20.49
CA PRO A 126 13.17 31.58 -21.82
C PRO A 126 11.67 31.86 -21.96
N THR A 127 11.33 32.82 -22.81
CA THR A 127 9.95 33.16 -23.18
C THR A 127 9.47 32.40 -24.42
N ASP A 128 10.38 31.74 -25.13
CA ASP A 128 10.09 30.94 -26.30
C ASP A 128 9.61 29.55 -25.89
N SER A 129 8.47 29.12 -26.44
CA SER A 129 7.84 27.83 -26.14
C SER A 129 8.66 26.60 -26.51
N GLU A 130 9.54 26.73 -27.52
CA GLU A 130 10.43 25.67 -27.99
C GLU A 130 11.72 25.55 -27.17
N ALA A 131 12.03 26.54 -26.33
CA ALA A 131 13.27 26.58 -25.59
C ALA A 131 13.25 25.74 -24.31
N TYR A 132 14.40 25.11 -24.01
CA TYR A 132 14.57 24.32 -22.78
C TYR A 132 14.33 25.17 -21.53
N GLY A 133 13.44 24.66 -20.65
CA GLY A 133 13.09 25.32 -19.40
C GLY A 133 11.85 26.23 -19.49
N TYR A 134 11.23 26.38 -20.66
CA TYR A 134 9.97 27.13 -20.79
C TYR A 134 8.87 26.58 -19.86
N GLY A 135 8.65 25.27 -19.81
CA GLY A 135 7.65 24.63 -18.95
C GLY A 135 7.91 24.76 -17.43
N ALA A 136 9.06 25.30 -17.03
CA ALA A 136 9.34 25.61 -15.61
C ALA A 136 8.78 26.99 -15.18
N ARG A 137 8.24 27.78 -16.10
CA ARG A 137 7.66 29.08 -15.81
C ARG A 137 6.34 28.97 -15.05
N THR A 138 6.16 29.85 -14.07
CA THR A 138 4.96 29.89 -13.22
C THR A 138 3.82 30.69 -13.82
N ASP A 139 4.07 31.52 -14.82
CA ASP A 139 3.06 32.35 -15.48
C ASP A 139 2.19 31.55 -16.46
N LEU A 140 2.65 30.39 -16.93
CA LEU A 140 1.90 29.52 -17.86
C LEU A 140 0.62 28.98 -17.26
N THR A 141 0.58 28.77 -15.96
CA THR A 141 -0.53 28.15 -15.25
C THR A 141 -1.40 29.14 -14.46
N GLN A 142 -1.10 30.45 -14.52
CA GLN A 142 -1.91 31.46 -13.83
C GLN A 142 -3.38 31.47 -14.27
N GLY A 143 -3.64 31.27 -15.56
CA GLY A 143 -5.00 31.19 -16.09
C GLY A 143 -5.84 30.11 -15.44
N VAL A 144 -5.25 28.97 -15.09
CA VAL A 144 -5.94 27.85 -14.40
C VAL A 144 -6.46 28.30 -13.03
N LEU A 145 -5.66 29.08 -12.31
CA LEU A 145 -6.07 29.59 -11.00
C LEU A 145 -7.17 30.65 -11.13
N ASP A 146 -7.10 31.54 -12.12
CA ASP A 146 -8.06 32.63 -12.32
C ASP A 146 -9.42 32.11 -12.78
N GLU A 147 -9.43 31.14 -13.69
CA GLU A 147 -10.66 30.54 -14.26
C GLU A 147 -11.35 29.55 -13.33
N SER A 148 -10.63 28.99 -12.35
CA SER A 148 -11.18 27.99 -11.43
C SER A 148 -12.23 28.61 -10.49
N PRO A 149 -13.37 27.96 -10.28
CA PRO A 149 -14.40 28.43 -9.36
C PRO A 149 -13.90 28.36 -7.90
N TRP A 150 -14.40 29.25 -7.05
CA TRP A 150 -14.14 29.20 -5.62
C TRP A 150 -14.75 27.95 -4.97
N PHE A 151 -15.97 27.61 -5.38
CA PHE A 151 -16.73 26.46 -4.89
C PHE A 151 -17.10 25.56 -6.07
N ASP A 152 -16.73 24.31 -5.96
CA ASP A 152 -17.11 23.25 -6.87
C ASP A 152 -17.61 22.06 -6.06
N PHE A 153 -18.82 21.61 -6.34
CA PHE A 153 -19.41 20.49 -5.62
C PHE A 153 -19.31 19.24 -6.50
N PRO A 154 -18.28 18.40 -6.28
CA PRO A 154 -18.15 17.18 -7.05
C PRO A 154 -19.32 16.24 -6.78
N TYR A 155 -19.91 15.69 -7.83
CA TYR A 155 -21.05 14.78 -7.74
C TYR A 155 -20.78 13.47 -8.48
N PRO A 156 -21.40 12.35 -8.06
CA PRO A 156 -21.22 11.07 -8.73
C PRO A 156 -21.64 11.14 -10.19
N GLY A 157 -20.80 10.62 -11.08
CA GLY A 157 -21.07 10.60 -12.52
C GLY A 157 -20.87 11.93 -13.24
N GLN A 158 -20.15 12.90 -12.66
CA GLN A 158 -19.86 14.21 -13.27
C GLN A 158 -19.17 14.11 -14.65
N TRP A 159 -18.46 13.02 -14.94
CA TRP A 159 -17.80 12.76 -16.23
C TRP A 159 -18.67 11.96 -17.21
N GLY A 160 -19.90 11.64 -16.84
CA GLY A 160 -20.83 10.79 -17.58
C GLY A 160 -20.91 9.37 -17.03
N VAL A 161 -21.62 8.50 -17.78
CA VAL A 161 -21.82 7.10 -17.36
C VAL A 161 -20.50 6.34 -17.45
N PRO A 162 -20.03 5.67 -16.37
CA PRO A 162 -18.82 4.86 -16.42
C PRO A 162 -18.91 3.76 -17.47
N SER A 163 -17.90 3.62 -18.30
CA SER A 163 -17.75 2.52 -19.26
C SER A 163 -16.78 1.47 -18.72
N VAL A 164 -17.03 0.21 -19.02
CA VAL A 164 -16.25 -0.92 -18.50
C VAL A 164 -15.64 -1.68 -19.66
N THR A 165 -14.30 -1.75 -19.68
CA THR A 165 -13.54 -2.62 -20.58
C THR A 165 -12.92 -3.76 -19.80
N THR A 166 -12.87 -4.95 -20.40
CA THR A 166 -12.28 -6.13 -19.75
C THR A 166 -10.79 -5.92 -19.47
N ALA A 167 -10.07 -5.33 -20.45
CA ALA A 167 -8.64 -5.06 -20.32
C ALA A 167 -8.35 -4.06 -19.18
N GLY A 168 -9.05 -2.92 -19.17
CA GLY A 168 -8.91 -1.92 -18.11
C GLY A 168 -9.23 -2.47 -16.72
N THR A 169 -10.29 -3.30 -16.62
CA THR A 169 -10.69 -3.94 -15.36
C THR A 169 -9.62 -4.92 -14.84
N LEU A 170 -9.04 -5.75 -15.72
CA LEU A 170 -8.01 -6.70 -15.32
C LEU A 170 -6.68 -6.01 -14.97
N GLY A 171 -6.28 -4.97 -15.71
CA GLY A 171 -5.14 -4.14 -15.34
C GLY A 171 -5.33 -3.47 -13.97
N MET A 172 -6.51 -2.90 -13.71
CA MET A 172 -6.83 -2.30 -12.41
C MET A 172 -6.88 -3.35 -11.28
N LEU A 173 -7.32 -4.57 -11.57
CA LEU A 173 -7.34 -5.68 -10.60
C LEU A 173 -5.93 -6.03 -10.11
N ALA A 174 -4.91 -5.96 -10.97
CA ALA A 174 -3.52 -6.15 -10.55
C ALA A 174 -3.10 -5.14 -9.48
N GLY A 175 -3.45 -3.86 -9.68
CA GLY A 175 -3.24 -2.80 -8.68
C GLY A 175 -3.99 -3.04 -7.38
N VAL A 176 -5.25 -3.50 -7.46
CA VAL A 176 -6.08 -3.85 -6.30
C VAL A 176 -5.46 -5.00 -5.50
N LEU A 177 -4.92 -6.02 -6.15
CA LEU A 177 -4.24 -7.13 -5.45
C LEU A 177 -2.98 -6.65 -4.73
N ALA A 178 -2.18 -5.79 -5.38
CA ALA A 178 -1.00 -5.19 -4.76
C ALA A 178 -1.38 -4.33 -3.54
N SER A 179 -2.40 -3.46 -3.67
CA SER A 179 -2.86 -2.61 -2.57
C SER A 179 -3.36 -3.41 -1.37
N MET A 180 -4.08 -4.52 -1.58
CA MET A 180 -4.52 -5.38 -0.48
C MET A 180 -3.35 -5.96 0.33
N VAL A 181 -2.27 -6.36 -0.34
CA VAL A 181 -1.08 -6.90 0.33
C VAL A 181 -0.37 -5.81 1.13
N GLU A 182 -0.21 -4.62 0.54
CA GLU A 182 0.37 -3.46 1.21
C GLU A 182 -0.44 -3.07 2.45
N SER A 183 -1.76 -2.97 2.32
CA SER A 183 -2.67 -2.59 3.40
C SER A 183 -2.61 -3.54 4.59
N VAL A 184 -2.44 -4.84 4.38
CA VAL A 184 -2.23 -5.79 5.49
C VAL A 184 -0.98 -5.42 6.28
N GLY A 185 0.15 -5.16 5.61
CA GLY A 185 1.38 -4.71 6.25
C GLY A 185 1.17 -3.42 7.06
N ASP A 186 0.47 -2.48 6.48
CA ASP A 186 0.18 -1.17 7.08
C ASP A 186 -0.71 -1.28 8.33
N TYR A 187 -1.69 -2.17 8.35
CA TYR A 187 -2.53 -2.38 9.54
C TYR A 187 -1.71 -2.87 10.74
N TYR A 188 -0.77 -3.80 10.53
CA TYR A 188 0.14 -4.26 11.58
C TYR A 188 1.12 -3.17 12.03
N ALA A 189 1.69 -2.44 11.09
CA ALA A 189 2.58 -1.32 11.38
C ALA A 189 1.84 -0.21 12.17
N CYS A 190 0.62 0.11 11.79
CA CYS A 190 -0.24 1.07 12.48
C CYS A 190 -0.54 0.63 13.92
N ALA A 191 -0.92 -0.63 14.12
CA ALA A 191 -1.17 -1.18 15.45
C ALA A 191 0.07 -1.06 16.34
N ARG A 192 1.22 -1.48 15.84
CA ARG A 192 2.50 -1.42 16.57
C ARG A 192 2.90 0.00 16.94
N LEU A 193 2.81 0.95 16.01
CA LEU A 193 3.21 2.34 16.25
C LEU A 193 2.24 3.11 17.13
N SER A 194 0.97 2.74 17.12
CA SER A 194 -0.08 3.29 18.00
C SER A 194 -0.12 2.64 19.38
N GLY A 195 0.65 1.56 19.60
CA GLY A 195 0.64 0.79 20.86
C GLY A 195 -0.62 -0.07 21.03
N ALA A 196 -1.33 -0.37 19.93
CA ALA A 196 -2.47 -1.26 19.92
C ALA A 196 -2.02 -2.73 19.78
N PRO A 197 -2.81 -3.71 20.26
CA PRO A 197 -2.54 -5.12 20.00
C PRO A 197 -2.62 -5.43 18.49
N PRO A 198 -2.00 -6.54 18.02
CA PRO A 198 -2.05 -6.93 16.62
C PRO A 198 -3.49 -7.05 16.10
N PRO A 199 -3.76 -6.62 14.85
CA PRO A 199 -5.10 -6.65 14.30
C PRO A 199 -5.57 -8.10 14.08
N PRO A 200 -6.71 -8.50 14.65
CA PRO A 200 -7.28 -9.82 14.42
C PRO A 200 -7.83 -9.95 12.99
N ALA A 201 -7.95 -11.18 12.48
CA ALA A 201 -8.37 -11.47 11.11
C ALA A 201 -9.65 -10.71 10.67
N HIS A 202 -10.65 -10.61 11.56
CA HIS A 202 -11.87 -9.86 11.25
C HIS A 202 -11.64 -8.36 11.03
N ALA A 203 -10.65 -7.75 11.71
CA ALA A 203 -10.31 -6.35 11.55
C ALA A 203 -9.61 -6.11 10.20
N ILE A 204 -8.70 -7.01 9.82
CA ILE A 204 -8.04 -6.99 8.51
C ILE A 204 -9.08 -7.15 7.39
N ASN A 205 -9.93 -8.16 7.47
CA ASN A 205 -10.96 -8.42 6.49
C ASN A 205 -11.89 -7.21 6.29
N ARG A 206 -12.30 -6.60 7.39
CA ARG A 206 -13.14 -5.40 7.37
C ARG A 206 -12.40 -4.19 6.80
N GLY A 207 -11.12 -4.01 7.12
CA GLY A 207 -10.27 -2.95 6.58
C GLY A 207 -10.20 -3.02 5.06
N ILE A 208 -9.81 -4.17 4.51
CA ILE A 208 -9.76 -4.44 3.06
C ILE A 208 -11.12 -4.19 2.39
N GLY A 209 -12.23 -4.68 3.00
CA GLY A 209 -13.56 -4.46 2.47
C GLY A 209 -13.97 -2.99 2.46
N MET A 210 -13.60 -2.21 3.48
CA MET A 210 -13.86 -0.78 3.56
C MET A 210 -13.02 0.03 2.56
N GLU A 211 -11.77 -0.34 2.33
CA GLU A 211 -10.95 0.25 1.27
C GLU A 211 -11.60 0.03 -0.11
N GLY A 212 -12.08 -1.19 -0.38
CA GLY A 212 -12.81 -1.47 -1.62
C GLY A 212 -14.07 -0.62 -1.79
N ILE A 213 -14.83 -0.38 -0.72
CA ILE A 213 -15.97 0.56 -0.75
C ILE A 213 -15.49 1.97 -1.04
N GLY A 214 -14.39 2.41 -0.42
CA GLY A 214 -13.77 3.70 -0.68
C GLY A 214 -13.37 3.87 -2.15
N CYS A 215 -12.79 2.83 -2.77
CA CYS A 215 -12.43 2.81 -4.19
C CYS A 215 -13.67 2.87 -5.10
N ILE A 216 -14.76 2.16 -4.76
CA ILE A 216 -16.02 2.25 -5.52
C ILE A 216 -16.56 3.69 -5.48
N LEU A 217 -16.54 4.33 -4.30
CA LEU A 217 -16.95 5.72 -4.16
C LEU A 217 -16.04 6.66 -4.95
N ALA A 218 -14.72 6.48 -4.86
CA ALA A 218 -13.74 7.25 -5.62
C ALA A 218 -13.99 7.14 -7.13
N GLY A 219 -14.23 5.92 -7.64
CA GLY A 219 -14.63 5.69 -9.02
C GLY A 219 -15.94 6.40 -9.38
N ALA A 220 -16.97 6.32 -8.53
CA ALA A 220 -18.25 6.98 -8.76
C ALA A 220 -18.14 8.51 -8.83
N TRP A 221 -17.30 9.13 -8.00
CA TRP A 221 -17.00 10.56 -8.06
C TRP A 221 -16.04 10.97 -9.18
N GLY A 222 -15.36 9.99 -9.79
CA GLY A 222 -14.47 10.25 -10.92
C GLY A 222 -13.13 10.85 -10.56
N THR A 223 -12.53 10.39 -9.46
CA THR A 223 -11.23 10.86 -8.98
C THR A 223 -10.04 10.33 -9.79
N ALA A 224 -10.27 9.44 -10.76
CA ALA A 224 -9.27 8.75 -11.58
C ALA A 224 -8.29 7.84 -10.79
N ASN A 225 -8.43 7.73 -9.48
CA ASN A 225 -7.62 6.85 -8.63
C ASN A 225 -8.51 6.11 -7.62
N GLY A 226 -7.99 5.00 -7.06
CA GLY A 226 -8.57 4.34 -5.91
C GLY A 226 -8.04 4.91 -4.58
N THR A 227 -8.40 4.25 -3.49
CA THR A 227 -7.90 4.52 -2.14
C THR A 227 -7.18 3.29 -1.61
N THR A 228 -6.08 3.49 -0.87
CA THR A 228 -5.36 2.43 -0.17
C THR A 228 -4.83 2.99 1.15
N SER A 229 -4.39 2.13 2.07
CA SER A 229 -3.58 2.57 3.20
C SER A 229 -2.22 3.07 2.70
N TYR A 230 -1.54 3.89 3.49
CA TYR A 230 -0.32 4.56 3.08
C TYR A 230 0.68 4.64 4.24
N SER A 231 1.85 4.03 4.04
CA SER A 231 2.87 3.85 5.09
C SER A 231 3.39 5.16 5.67
N GLU A 232 3.44 6.24 4.90
CA GLU A 232 3.89 7.56 5.37
C GLU A 232 2.95 8.15 6.43
N ASN A 233 1.64 7.94 6.28
CA ASN A 233 0.67 8.34 7.30
C ASN A 233 0.87 7.58 8.62
N ILE A 234 1.26 6.32 8.52
CA ILE A 234 1.59 5.48 9.68
C ILE A 234 2.89 5.96 10.31
N GLY A 235 3.88 6.32 9.50
CA GLY A 235 5.12 6.97 9.94
C GLY A 235 4.85 8.24 10.76
N ALA A 236 3.85 9.04 10.37
CA ALA A 236 3.42 10.22 11.11
C ALA A 236 2.93 9.88 12.52
N ILE A 237 2.25 8.75 12.74
CA ILE A 237 1.85 8.28 14.09
C ILE A 237 3.10 8.01 14.94
N GLY A 238 4.11 7.35 14.36
CA GLY A 238 5.37 7.08 15.03
C GLY A 238 6.11 8.34 15.50
N ILE A 239 5.99 9.42 14.75
CA ILE A 239 6.63 10.72 15.01
C ILE A 239 5.83 11.54 16.03
N THR A 240 4.54 11.71 15.77
CA THR A 240 3.65 12.56 16.58
C THR A 240 3.24 11.91 17.88
N LYS A 241 3.33 10.57 17.96
CA LYS A 241 2.81 9.75 19.07
C LYS A 241 1.31 9.95 19.31
N VAL A 242 0.58 10.27 18.26
CA VAL A 242 -0.89 10.46 18.30
C VAL A 242 -1.56 9.34 17.53
N GLY A 243 -2.07 8.33 18.25
CA GLY A 243 -2.79 7.18 17.71
C GLY A 243 -4.32 7.27 17.84
N SER A 244 -4.89 8.47 17.94
CA SER A 244 -6.33 8.66 18.13
C SER A 244 -7.10 8.55 16.81
N ARG A 245 -8.12 7.69 16.76
CA ARG A 245 -9.06 7.59 15.62
C ARG A 245 -9.82 8.89 15.35
N LEU A 246 -10.07 9.70 16.38
CA LEU A 246 -10.75 10.99 16.23
C LEU A 246 -9.95 11.96 15.33
N VAL A 247 -8.62 11.93 15.40
CA VAL A 247 -7.76 12.75 14.53
C VAL A 247 -8.02 12.45 13.06
N ILE A 248 -8.11 11.16 12.71
CA ILE A 248 -8.38 10.73 11.33
C ILE A 248 -9.80 11.12 10.89
N GLN A 249 -10.80 11.01 11.77
CA GLN A 249 -12.17 11.44 11.48
C GLN A 249 -12.25 12.94 11.21
N VAL A 250 -11.59 13.75 12.04
CA VAL A 250 -11.53 15.22 11.84
C VAL A 250 -10.76 15.57 10.57
N ALA A 251 -9.65 14.88 10.30
CA ALA A 251 -8.90 15.05 9.05
C ALA A 251 -9.76 14.75 7.82
N ALA A 252 -10.54 13.67 7.84
CA ALA A 252 -11.47 13.34 6.76
C ALA A 252 -12.53 14.43 6.55
N CYS A 253 -13.09 14.99 7.63
CA CYS A 253 -14.02 16.12 7.54
C CYS A 253 -13.36 17.36 6.92
N ILE A 254 -12.13 17.67 7.32
CA ILE A 254 -11.38 18.81 6.75
C ILE A 254 -11.12 18.56 5.25
N LEU A 255 -10.70 17.36 4.87
CA LEU A 255 -10.47 17.00 3.44
C LEU A 255 -11.74 17.13 2.60
N MET A 256 -12.89 16.71 3.13
CA MET A 256 -14.17 16.89 2.44
C MET A 256 -14.52 18.38 2.24
N ILE A 257 -14.29 19.21 3.25
CA ILE A 257 -14.50 20.66 3.14
C ILE A 257 -13.55 21.27 2.12
N VAL A 258 -12.26 20.94 2.19
CA VAL A 258 -11.24 21.43 1.26
C VAL A 258 -11.51 20.99 -0.18
N GLY A 259 -12.04 19.77 -0.37
CA GLY A 259 -12.44 19.26 -1.68
C GLY A 259 -13.54 20.04 -2.39
N ILE A 260 -14.30 20.87 -1.65
CA ILE A 260 -15.32 21.77 -2.21
C ILE A 260 -14.70 23.07 -2.74
N PHE A 261 -13.49 23.42 -2.29
CA PHE A 261 -12.81 24.63 -2.74
C PHE A 261 -12.01 24.35 -4.04
N GLY A 262 -12.61 24.67 -5.20
CA GLY A 262 -11.97 24.46 -6.51
C GLY A 262 -10.64 25.20 -6.65
N LYS A 263 -10.52 26.42 -6.10
CA LYS A 263 -9.27 27.19 -6.05
C LYS A 263 -8.13 26.43 -5.35
N PHE A 264 -8.43 25.59 -4.35
CA PHE A 264 -7.41 24.81 -3.67
C PHE A 264 -6.82 23.71 -4.60
N GLY A 265 -7.67 23.02 -5.35
CA GLY A 265 -7.22 22.07 -6.36
C GLY A 265 -6.42 22.76 -7.48
N ALA A 266 -6.93 23.89 -7.98
CA ALA A 266 -6.25 24.69 -8.98
C ALA A 266 -4.86 25.17 -8.54
N PHE A 267 -4.70 25.54 -7.26
CA PHE A 267 -3.42 25.94 -6.69
C PHE A 267 -2.37 24.82 -6.82
N PHE A 268 -2.71 23.57 -6.55
CA PHE A 268 -1.79 22.45 -6.72
C PHE A 268 -1.46 22.15 -8.20
N SER A 269 -2.40 22.38 -9.12
CA SER A 269 -2.16 22.18 -10.55
C SER A 269 -1.28 23.27 -11.17
N THR A 270 -0.96 24.35 -10.43
CA THR A 270 0.00 25.37 -10.87
C THR A 270 1.46 25.07 -10.50
N ILE A 271 1.73 23.94 -9.84
CA ILE A 271 3.10 23.53 -9.51
C ILE A 271 3.85 23.22 -10.81
N PRO A 272 5.03 23.83 -11.06
CA PRO A 272 5.79 23.59 -12.29
C PRO A 272 6.24 22.13 -12.46
N ASP A 273 6.19 21.62 -13.69
CA ASP A 273 6.55 20.23 -14.03
C ASP A 273 7.89 19.75 -13.43
N PRO A 274 9.02 20.51 -13.51
CA PRO A 274 10.28 20.03 -12.97
C PRO A 274 10.29 19.92 -11.44
N VAL A 275 9.45 20.68 -10.74
CA VAL A 275 9.25 20.52 -9.28
C VAL A 275 8.53 19.20 -9.00
N ILE A 276 7.47 18.91 -9.78
CA ILE A 276 6.76 17.63 -9.71
C ILE A 276 7.71 16.48 -10.03
N GLY A 277 8.53 16.60 -11.10
CA GLY A 277 9.52 15.59 -11.49
C GLY A 277 10.52 15.26 -10.37
N GLY A 278 10.99 16.26 -9.64
CA GLY A 278 11.87 16.08 -8.47
C GLY A 278 11.18 15.34 -7.32
N VAL A 279 9.94 15.69 -7.04
CA VAL A 279 9.11 15.01 -6.02
C VAL A 279 8.84 13.55 -6.42
N LEU A 280 8.39 13.31 -7.64
CA LEU A 280 8.10 11.96 -8.14
C LEU A 280 9.34 11.07 -8.10
N SER A 281 10.51 11.58 -8.49
CA SER A 281 11.76 10.81 -8.44
C SER A 281 12.11 10.34 -7.03
N THR A 282 11.92 11.19 -6.03
CA THR A 282 12.18 10.82 -4.63
C THR A 282 11.11 9.89 -4.07
N THR A 283 9.84 10.15 -4.38
CA THR A 283 8.71 9.33 -3.88
C THR A 283 8.74 7.93 -4.46
N PHE A 284 8.98 7.77 -5.77
CA PHE A 284 9.07 6.45 -6.39
C PHE A 284 10.30 5.66 -5.89
N GLY A 285 11.40 6.37 -5.61
CA GLY A 285 12.56 5.76 -4.93
C GLY A 285 12.21 5.24 -3.53
N MET A 286 11.36 5.95 -2.78
CA MET A 286 10.87 5.49 -1.47
C MET A 286 9.93 4.28 -1.60
N VAL A 287 9.02 4.28 -2.56
CA VAL A 287 8.13 3.12 -2.82
C VAL A 287 8.96 1.87 -3.16
N MET A 288 9.98 2.02 -4.00
CA MET A 288 10.93 0.92 -4.29
C MET A 288 11.61 0.43 -3.01
N ALA A 289 12.06 1.33 -2.13
CA ALA A 289 12.71 0.96 -0.87
C ALA A 289 11.75 0.21 0.06
N VAL A 290 10.46 0.57 0.11
CA VAL A 290 9.43 -0.17 0.85
C VAL A 290 9.28 -1.59 0.29
N GLY A 291 9.25 -1.76 -1.04
CA GLY A 291 9.26 -3.08 -1.66
C GLY A 291 10.45 -3.92 -1.22
N ILE A 292 11.67 -3.37 -1.34
CA ILE A 292 12.92 -4.05 -0.94
C ILE A 292 12.93 -4.36 0.56
N SER A 293 12.34 -3.53 1.41
CA SER A 293 12.32 -3.75 2.86
C SER A 293 11.63 -5.05 3.27
N ASN A 294 10.73 -5.58 2.44
CA ASN A 294 10.10 -6.88 2.68
C ASN A 294 11.08 -8.05 2.60
N LEU A 295 12.24 -7.87 1.94
CA LEU A 295 13.28 -8.88 1.85
C LEU A 295 14.02 -9.11 3.18
N GLN A 296 13.86 -8.25 4.19
CA GLN A 296 14.46 -8.44 5.52
C GLN A 296 14.03 -9.75 6.21
N PHE A 297 12.90 -10.32 5.80
CA PHE A 297 12.38 -11.58 6.35
C PHE A 297 12.98 -12.82 5.68
N VAL A 298 13.57 -12.65 4.51
CA VAL A 298 14.06 -13.71 3.63
C VAL A 298 15.54 -13.94 3.88
N ASP A 299 15.98 -15.20 3.82
CA ASP A 299 17.42 -15.50 3.79
C ASP A 299 18.00 -15.18 2.40
N LEU A 300 18.65 -14.03 2.29
CA LEU A 300 19.29 -13.59 1.06
C LEU A 300 20.64 -14.28 0.79
N ASN A 301 21.15 -15.11 1.71
CA ASN A 301 22.32 -15.96 1.42
C ASN A 301 21.95 -17.18 0.59
N SER A 302 20.67 -17.53 0.52
CA SER A 302 20.17 -18.60 -0.33
C SER A 302 20.27 -18.23 -1.81
N PRO A 303 21.00 -19.02 -2.63
CA PRO A 303 21.06 -18.80 -4.09
C PRO A 303 19.67 -18.87 -4.76
N ARG A 304 18.77 -19.70 -4.22
CA ARG A 304 17.37 -19.80 -4.63
C ARG A 304 16.67 -18.45 -4.53
N ASN A 305 16.71 -17.85 -3.35
CA ASN A 305 16.01 -16.61 -3.07
C ASN A 305 16.57 -15.44 -3.86
N LEU A 306 17.90 -15.35 -3.97
CA LEU A 306 18.56 -14.33 -4.81
C LEU A 306 18.14 -14.46 -6.28
N PHE A 307 18.06 -15.69 -6.80
CA PHE A 307 17.60 -15.92 -8.17
C PHE A 307 16.16 -15.46 -8.35
N ILE A 308 15.24 -15.87 -7.45
CA ILE A 308 13.82 -15.53 -7.55
C ILE A 308 13.64 -14.02 -7.54
N VAL A 309 14.25 -13.31 -6.58
CA VAL A 309 14.14 -11.86 -6.47
C VAL A 309 14.72 -11.18 -7.71
N GLY A 310 15.96 -11.49 -8.05
CA GLY A 310 16.66 -10.84 -9.16
C GLY A 310 15.95 -11.07 -10.49
N PHE A 311 15.52 -12.32 -10.75
CA PHE A 311 14.82 -12.66 -11.98
C PHE A 311 13.44 -12.01 -12.06
N SER A 312 12.70 -11.95 -10.95
CA SER A 312 11.38 -11.30 -10.91
C SER A 312 11.46 -9.80 -11.18
N PHE A 313 12.43 -9.10 -10.61
CA PHE A 313 12.68 -7.68 -10.91
C PHE A 313 13.07 -7.49 -12.37
N TYR A 314 14.00 -8.31 -12.87
CA TYR A 314 14.49 -8.20 -14.24
C TYR A 314 13.37 -8.41 -15.26
N VAL A 315 12.62 -9.50 -15.15
CA VAL A 315 11.52 -9.82 -16.07
C VAL A 315 10.39 -8.80 -15.96
N GLY A 316 10.10 -8.30 -14.74
CA GLY A 316 9.10 -7.27 -14.48
C GLY A 316 9.44 -5.91 -15.09
N ILE A 317 10.68 -5.66 -15.51
CA ILE A 317 11.06 -4.47 -16.27
C ILE A 317 11.10 -4.79 -17.78
N VAL A 318 11.77 -5.87 -18.17
CA VAL A 318 12.06 -6.17 -19.56
C VAL A 318 10.80 -6.48 -20.38
N ILE A 319 9.89 -7.30 -19.84
CA ILE A 319 8.68 -7.67 -20.60
C ILE A 319 7.77 -6.47 -20.84
N PRO A 320 7.40 -5.67 -19.80
CA PRO A 320 6.56 -4.50 -20.03
C PRO A 320 7.18 -3.48 -20.98
N ASP A 321 8.48 -3.23 -20.87
CA ASP A 321 9.18 -2.29 -21.74
C ASP A 321 9.16 -2.76 -23.20
N TYR A 322 9.42 -4.06 -23.44
CA TYR A 322 9.34 -4.65 -24.77
C TYR A 322 7.94 -4.56 -25.39
N ILE A 323 6.90 -4.85 -24.60
CA ILE A 323 5.49 -4.79 -25.06
C ILE A 323 5.09 -3.35 -25.40
N LEU A 324 5.48 -2.38 -24.57
CA LEU A 324 5.23 -0.95 -24.81
C LEU A 324 5.89 -0.45 -26.13
N GLU A 325 7.09 -0.98 -26.45
CA GLU A 325 7.76 -0.64 -27.70
C GLU A 325 7.22 -1.39 -28.92
N ASN A 326 6.59 -2.56 -28.70
CA ASN A 326 6.10 -3.44 -29.75
C ASN A 326 4.64 -3.86 -29.53
N PRO A 327 3.66 -2.92 -29.60
CA PRO A 327 2.26 -3.22 -29.30
C PRO A 327 1.63 -4.24 -30.27
N GLU A 328 2.18 -4.42 -31.45
CA GLU A 328 1.70 -5.39 -32.44
C GLU A 328 2.22 -6.83 -32.21
N SER A 329 3.07 -7.04 -31.21
CA SER A 329 3.69 -8.36 -30.94
C SER A 329 2.69 -9.42 -30.50
N ILE A 330 1.53 -9.01 -29.97
CA ILE A 330 0.45 -9.88 -29.52
C ILE A 330 -0.70 -9.79 -30.50
N ASN A 331 -0.87 -10.83 -31.31
CA ASN A 331 -1.97 -10.95 -32.28
C ASN A 331 -2.45 -12.39 -32.35
N THR A 332 -3.46 -12.74 -31.55
CA THR A 332 -4.09 -14.07 -31.53
C THR A 332 -5.34 -14.15 -32.42
N GLY A 333 -5.74 -13.00 -33.02
CA GLY A 333 -6.96 -12.91 -33.82
C GLY A 333 -8.22 -12.56 -33.01
N ASN A 334 -8.12 -12.43 -31.69
CA ASN A 334 -9.20 -11.94 -30.83
C ASN A 334 -8.78 -10.65 -30.13
N ALA A 335 -9.27 -9.53 -30.64
CA ALA A 335 -8.89 -8.20 -30.17
C ALA A 335 -9.08 -7.98 -28.65
N THR A 336 -10.13 -8.55 -28.05
CA THR A 336 -10.37 -8.44 -26.60
C THR A 336 -9.33 -9.22 -25.79
N PHE A 337 -8.99 -10.44 -26.24
CA PHE A 337 -7.97 -11.26 -25.59
C PHE A 337 -6.59 -10.60 -25.71
N ASP A 338 -6.26 -10.11 -26.90
CA ASP A 338 -4.99 -9.44 -27.17
C ASP A 338 -4.82 -8.19 -26.27
N GLN A 339 -5.87 -7.37 -26.13
CA GLN A 339 -5.87 -6.24 -25.21
C GLN A 339 -5.66 -6.65 -23.74
N VAL A 340 -6.33 -7.70 -23.28
CA VAL A 340 -6.19 -8.19 -21.91
C VAL A 340 -4.76 -8.63 -21.64
N VAL A 341 -4.19 -9.46 -22.53
CA VAL A 341 -2.81 -9.94 -22.39
C VAL A 341 -1.83 -8.78 -22.44
N MET A 342 -2.04 -7.82 -23.34
CA MET A 342 -1.21 -6.64 -23.48
C MET A 342 -1.18 -5.83 -22.18
N VAL A 343 -2.34 -5.45 -21.63
CA VAL A 343 -2.42 -4.66 -20.39
C VAL A 343 -1.78 -5.37 -19.21
N LEU A 344 -1.95 -6.69 -19.10
CA LEU A 344 -1.30 -7.46 -18.03
C LEU A 344 0.22 -7.51 -18.19
N LEU A 345 0.72 -7.70 -19.41
CA LEU A 345 2.16 -7.76 -19.68
C LEU A 345 2.83 -6.38 -19.66
N GLU A 346 2.12 -5.29 -19.94
CA GLU A 346 2.59 -3.92 -19.76
C GLU A 346 2.70 -3.53 -18.29
N THR A 347 2.00 -4.24 -17.38
CA THR A 347 1.97 -3.93 -15.96
C THR A 347 3.16 -4.58 -15.24
N SER A 348 4.24 -3.83 -15.00
CA SER A 348 5.49 -4.30 -14.38
C SER A 348 5.29 -5.02 -13.05
N MET A 349 4.46 -4.46 -12.15
CA MET A 349 4.17 -5.07 -10.85
C MET A 349 3.45 -6.41 -10.99
N PHE A 350 2.57 -6.56 -12.00
CA PHE A 350 1.88 -7.82 -12.26
C PHE A 350 2.86 -8.87 -12.78
N VAL A 351 3.66 -8.53 -13.77
CA VAL A 351 4.63 -9.46 -14.38
C VAL A 351 5.65 -9.92 -13.34
N GLY A 352 6.28 -8.99 -12.65
CA GLY A 352 7.28 -9.34 -11.64
C GLY A 352 6.68 -10.06 -10.43
N GLY A 353 5.50 -9.64 -9.98
CA GLY A 353 4.77 -10.31 -8.90
C GLY A 353 4.33 -11.73 -9.26
N ALA A 354 3.81 -11.94 -10.47
CA ALA A 354 3.39 -13.26 -10.95
C ALA A 354 4.59 -14.21 -11.10
N VAL A 355 5.69 -13.73 -11.65
CA VAL A 355 6.94 -14.53 -11.76
C VAL A 355 7.49 -14.87 -10.37
N GLY A 356 7.56 -13.89 -9.47
CA GLY A 356 8.00 -14.11 -8.09
C GLY A 356 7.11 -15.10 -7.34
N PHE A 357 5.80 -14.94 -7.45
CA PHE A 357 4.82 -15.86 -6.87
C PHE A 357 4.96 -17.30 -7.44
N PHE A 358 5.05 -17.42 -8.75
CA PHE A 358 5.19 -18.72 -9.41
C PHE A 358 6.49 -19.43 -8.99
N LEU A 359 7.61 -18.74 -9.06
CA LEU A 359 8.91 -19.31 -8.70
C LEU A 359 9.00 -19.63 -7.22
N ASP A 360 8.49 -18.76 -6.33
CA ASP A 360 8.52 -19.02 -4.89
C ASP A 360 7.71 -20.25 -4.51
N ASN A 361 6.60 -20.52 -5.17
CA ASN A 361 5.75 -21.69 -4.88
C ASN A 361 6.14 -22.97 -5.62
N THR A 362 6.95 -22.90 -6.68
CA THR A 362 7.36 -24.07 -7.50
C THR A 362 8.78 -24.52 -7.21
N VAL A 363 9.72 -23.60 -6.96
CA VAL A 363 11.10 -23.95 -6.64
C VAL A 363 11.18 -24.43 -5.19
N PRO A 364 11.74 -25.63 -4.92
CA PRO A 364 11.84 -26.18 -3.57
C PRO A 364 12.60 -25.26 -2.60
N GLY A 365 12.08 -25.11 -1.38
CA GLY A 365 12.70 -24.33 -0.31
C GLY A 365 11.93 -24.51 1.00
N THR A 366 12.63 -24.38 2.14
CA THR A 366 11.98 -24.49 3.46
C THR A 366 11.16 -23.22 3.78
N PRO A 367 10.14 -23.30 4.64
CA PRO A 367 9.38 -22.12 5.07
C PRO A 367 10.25 -21.04 5.73
N GLU A 368 11.30 -21.45 6.45
CA GLU A 368 12.27 -20.56 7.09
C GLU A 368 13.10 -19.82 6.04
N GLU A 369 13.64 -20.54 5.06
CA GLU A 369 14.40 -19.98 3.93
C GLU A 369 13.56 -18.98 3.13
N ARG A 370 12.30 -19.30 2.88
CA ARG A 370 11.32 -18.44 2.19
C ARG A 370 10.90 -17.22 3.02
N GLY A 371 11.27 -17.18 4.30
CA GLY A 371 10.90 -16.11 5.22
C GLY A 371 9.44 -16.18 5.69
N LEU A 372 8.70 -17.24 5.40
CA LEU A 372 7.29 -17.37 5.71
C LEU A 372 7.03 -17.49 7.21
N THR A 373 7.91 -18.13 7.98
CA THR A 373 7.82 -18.22 9.44
C THR A 373 7.96 -16.85 10.07
N LYS A 374 9.07 -16.15 9.85
CA LYS A 374 9.30 -14.79 10.37
C LYS A 374 8.21 -13.80 9.92
N TRP A 375 7.75 -13.95 8.69
CA TRP A 375 6.65 -13.15 8.14
C TRP A 375 5.36 -13.39 8.91
N ARG A 376 4.97 -14.67 9.11
CA ARG A 376 3.76 -15.04 9.86
C ARG A 376 3.84 -14.64 11.33
N ASP A 377 4.99 -14.82 11.99
CA ASP A 377 5.21 -14.44 13.38
C ASP A 377 5.08 -12.92 13.57
N MET A 378 5.68 -12.13 12.64
CA MET A 378 5.55 -10.68 12.70
C MET A 378 4.10 -10.21 12.52
N TYR A 379 3.32 -10.89 11.69
CA TYR A 379 1.93 -10.55 11.40
C TYR A 379 0.93 -11.28 12.31
N GLY A 380 1.39 -11.94 13.38
CA GLY A 380 0.51 -12.64 14.32
C GLY A 380 -0.32 -13.75 13.68
N MET A 381 0.17 -14.34 12.58
CA MET A 381 -0.42 -15.46 11.86
C MET A 381 0.21 -16.80 12.31
N ALA A 382 0.93 -16.81 13.44
CA ALA A 382 1.50 -18.03 14.01
C ALA A 382 0.35 -19.03 14.22
N ASP A 383 0.60 -20.29 13.85
CA ASP A 383 -0.38 -21.37 14.08
C ASP A 383 -0.61 -21.50 15.59
N ASP A 384 -1.85 -21.41 16.04
CA ASP A 384 -2.31 -21.58 17.44
C ASP A 384 -1.96 -22.98 18.04
N GLU A 385 -1.02 -23.73 17.48
CA GLU A 385 -0.80 -25.13 17.84
C GLU A 385 0.37 -25.38 18.81
N GLU A 386 1.20 -24.38 19.21
CA GLU A 386 2.38 -24.68 20.06
C GLU A 386 2.51 -23.88 21.37
N ASP A 387 1.65 -22.93 21.68
CA ASP A 387 1.77 -22.17 22.92
C ASP A 387 0.56 -22.36 23.86
N GLU A 388 0.36 -23.57 24.37
CA GLU A 388 -0.44 -23.78 25.60
C GLU A 388 0.17 -23.06 26.82
N ASP A 389 1.45 -22.68 26.76
CA ASP A 389 2.14 -21.94 27.84
C ASP A 389 1.91 -20.42 27.81
N PHE A 390 1.25 -19.86 26.76
CA PHE A 390 0.88 -18.43 26.66
C PHE A 390 -0.55 -18.13 27.11
N VAL A 391 -1.25 -19.11 27.69
CA VAL A 391 -2.65 -18.99 28.17
C VAL A 391 -2.78 -18.02 29.36
N ASP A 392 -1.68 -17.60 29.98
CA ASP A 392 -1.67 -16.64 31.10
C ASP A 392 -1.36 -15.19 30.70
N ALA A 393 -1.25 -14.87 29.40
CA ALA A 393 -1.35 -13.49 28.94
C ALA A 393 -2.80 -13.04 29.05
N SER A 394 -3.16 -12.83 30.26
CA SER A 394 -4.33 -12.30 30.93
C SER A 394 -5.54 -11.99 30.03
N GLU A 395 -6.72 -12.42 30.48
CA GLU A 395 -8.04 -12.00 29.97
C GLU A 395 -8.09 -10.49 29.65
N GLU A 396 -7.27 -9.69 30.29
CA GLU A 396 -7.09 -8.25 30.13
C GLU A 396 -6.53 -7.84 28.76
N VAL A 397 -5.53 -8.58 28.22
CA VAL A 397 -4.99 -8.32 26.87
C VAL A 397 -6.00 -8.73 25.81
N MET A 398 -6.69 -9.83 26.02
CA MET A 398 -7.77 -10.28 25.14
C MET A 398 -8.93 -9.27 25.13
N GLU A 399 -9.31 -8.74 26.27
CA GLU A 399 -10.37 -7.72 26.39
C GLU A 399 -9.93 -6.39 25.75
N LEU A 400 -8.69 -5.96 25.92
CA LEU A 400 -8.10 -4.80 25.26
C LEU A 400 -8.09 -4.97 23.74
N THR A 401 -7.72 -6.15 23.23
CA THR A 401 -7.74 -6.47 21.80
C THR A 401 -9.15 -6.37 21.25
N LEU A 402 -10.11 -6.97 21.92
CA LEU A 402 -11.51 -6.92 21.53
C LEU A 402 -12.03 -5.48 21.47
N ARG A 403 -11.76 -4.67 22.50
CA ARG A 403 -12.19 -3.25 22.55
C ARG A 403 -11.54 -2.39 21.50
N SER A 404 -10.26 -2.59 21.18
CA SER A 404 -9.52 -1.78 20.20
C SER A 404 -10.07 -1.90 18.78
N TYR A 405 -10.62 -3.06 18.43
CA TYR A 405 -11.13 -3.37 17.09
C TYR A 405 -12.65 -3.49 16.99
N GLU A 406 -13.38 -3.06 18.02
CA GLU A 406 -14.84 -2.97 17.97
C GLU A 406 -15.34 -1.94 16.96
N MET A 407 -16.54 -2.18 16.44
CA MET A 407 -17.21 -1.20 15.60
C MET A 407 -17.66 -0.01 16.44
N PRO A 408 -17.61 1.23 15.89
CA PRO A 408 -17.99 2.43 16.62
C PRO A 408 -19.48 2.46 17.00
N PHE A 409 -20.32 1.71 16.27
CA PHE A 409 -21.77 1.67 16.47
C PHE A 409 -22.29 0.22 16.40
N GLY A 410 -23.35 -0.10 17.15
CA GLY A 410 -24.12 -1.33 17.01
C GLY A 410 -23.52 -2.59 17.67
N MET A 411 -22.41 -2.51 18.41
CA MET A 411 -21.77 -3.67 19.05
C MET A 411 -22.73 -4.45 19.98
N SER A 412 -23.59 -3.74 20.72
CA SER A 412 -24.59 -4.35 21.61
C SER A 412 -25.61 -5.23 20.86
N TYR A 413 -25.89 -4.92 19.60
CA TYR A 413 -26.75 -5.74 18.75
C TYR A 413 -25.98 -6.91 18.14
N ILE A 414 -24.78 -6.66 17.61
CA ILE A 414 -23.94 -7.67 16.94
C ILE A 414 -23.57 -8.80 17.91
N ARG A 415 -23.24 -8.51 19.16
CA ARG A 415 -22.95 -9.52 20.18
C ARG A 415 -24.13 -10.44 20.47
N LYS A 416 -25.37 -9.97 20.30
CA LYS A 416 -26.59 -10.76 20.49
C LYS A 416 -26.88 -11.69 19.31
N TRP A 417 -26.39 -11.42 18.13
CA TRP A 417 -26.67 -12.20 16.93
C TRP A 417 -25.74 -13.40 16.80
N LYS A 418 -26.26 -14.59 16.98
CA LYS A 418 -25.50 -15.85 16.93
C LYS A 418 -24.87 -16.09 15.56
N TRP A 419 -25.51 -15.64 14.46
CA TRP A 419 -25.01 -15.80 13.12
C TRP A 419 -23.87 -14.82 12.78
N ALA A 420 -23.72 -13.71 13.48
CA ALA A 420 -22.63 -12.79 13.32
C ALA A 420 -21.24 -13.42 13.57
N ARG A 421 -21.19 -14.55 14.31
CA ARG A 421 -19.95 -15.31 14.57
C ARG A 421 -19.41 -16.04 13.33
N TYR A 422 -20.23 -16.21 12.30
CA TYR A 422 -19.83 -16.84 11.04
C TYR A 422 -19.41 -15.83 9.97
N LEU A 423 -19.60 -14.55 10.21
CA LEU A 423 -19.21 -13.49 9.28
C LEU A 423 -17.73 -13.11 9.49
N PRO A 424 -16.86 -13.27 8.48
CA PRO A 424 -15.42 -13.05 8.60
C PRO A 424 -15.00 -11.61 8.97
N PHE A 425 -15.88 -10.64 8.76
CA PHE A 425 -15.66 -9.22 9.11
C PHE A 425 -16.27 -8.83 10.47
N SER A 426 -16.99 -9.74 11.12
CA SER A 426 -17.63 -9.47 12.41
C SER A 426 -16.61 -9.53 13.55
N PRO A 427 -16.65 -8.61 14.53
CA PRO A 427 -15.82 -8.67 15.73
C PRO A 427 -16.03 -9.93 16.58
N THR A 428 -17.11 -10.67 16.36
CA THR A 428 -17.42 -11.94 17.04
C THR A 428 -16.95 -13.17 16.27
N PHE A 429 -16.24 -13.00 15.16
CA PHE A 429 -15.74 -14.07 14.31
C PHE A 429 -14.66 -14.91 15.01
N LYS A 430 -14.82 -16.23 15.03
CA LYS A 430 -13.91 -17.17 15.69
C LYS A 430 -12.90 -17.86 14.78
N GLY A 431 -12.74 -17.37 13.54
CA GLY A 431 -11.89 -18.01 12.53
C GLY A 431 -12.59 -19.21 11.84
N ILE A 432 -12.21 -19.46 10.58
CA ILE A 432 -12.62 -20.66 9.83
C ILE A 432 -11.48 -21.67 9.95
N ASN A 433 -11.67 -22.67 10.82
CA ASN A 433 -10.66 -23.71 10.99
C ASN A 433 -10.81 -24.76 9.87
N LEU A 434 -10.29 -24.44 8.68
CA LEU A 434 -10.30 -25.32 7.50
C LEU A 434 -9.58 -26.64 7.75
N LYS A 435 -8.52 -26.64 8.60
CA LYS A 435 -7.81 -27.88 8.99
C LYS A 435 -8.74 -28.91 9.65
N LYS A 436 -9.72 -28.44 10.45
CA LYS A 436 -10.70 -29.30 11.11
C LYS A 436 -11.69 -29.95 10.11
N TYR A 437 -11.98 -29.25 9.01
CA TYR A 437 -12.85 -29.75 7.94
C TYR A 437 -12.11 -30.79 7.07
N PHE A 438 -10.84 -30.54 6.70
CA PHE A 438 -10.03 -31.49 5.93
C PHE A 438 -9.55 -32.70 6.76
N ARG A 439 -9.34 -32.56 8.07
CA ARG A 439 -9.08 -33.70 8.96
C ARG A 439 -10.27 -34.65 9.04
N ARG A 440 -11.50 -34.19 8.90
CA ARG A 440 -12.71 -35.00 8.89
C ARG A 440 -12.86 -35.84 7.62
N CYS A 441 -12.22 -35.44 6.54
CA CYS A 441 -12.23 -36.16 5.25
C CYS A 441 -11.04 -37.12 5.08
N ARG A 442 -10.07 -37.17 6.00
CA ARG A 442 -9.02 -38.20 5.96
C ARG A 442 -9.53 -39.48 6.63
N PRO A 443 -9.53 -40.63 5.92
CA PRO A 443 -9.89 -41.92 6.56
C PRO A 443 -8.92 -42.19 7.71
N ARG A 444 -9.50 -42.54 8.86
CA ARG A 444 -8.78 -42.89 10.09
C ARG A 444 -7.81 -44.01 9.79
N LYS A 445 -6.49 -43.74 9.75
CA LYS A 445 -5.47 -44.79 9.72
C LYS A 445 -5.61 -45.60 11.03
N THR A 446 -6.06 -46.83 10.90
CA THR A 446 -6.03 -47.83 11.99
C THR A 446 -4.59 -47.99 12.47
N LYS A 447 -4.34 -47.68 13.73
CA LYS A 447 -3.11 -48.06 14.42
C LYS A 447 -3.04 -49.60 14.39
N LYS A 448 -2.07 -50.13 13.64
CA LYS A 448 -1.62 -51.52 13.89
C LYS A 448 -0.73 -51.43 15.13
N GLU A 449 -1.23 -51.98 16.22
CA GLU A 449 -0.43 -52.40 17.37
C GLU A 449 0.61 -53.39 16.89
N HIS A 450 1.86 -53.03 17.01
CA HIS A 450 2.96 -54.02 16.99
C HIS A 450 3.42 -54.16 18.44
N ASP A 451 2.83 -55.12 19.12
CA ASP A 451 3.42 -55.75 20.32
C ASP A 451 4.71 -56.47 19.88
N ILE A 452 5.84 -56.03 20.39
CA ILE A 452 7.08 -56.81 20.40
C ILE A 452 7.40 -57.09 21.87
N PRO A 453 7.45 -58.34 22.32
CA PRO A 453 7.77 -58.67 23.70
C PRO A 453 9.25 -58.48 23.99
N MET A 454 9.54 -57.85 25.12
CA MET A 454 10.87 -57.86 25.73
C MET A 454 11.21 -59.31 26.14
N SER A 455 12.36 -59.77 25.70
CA SER A 455 13.01 -60.94 26.31
C SER A 455 14.22 -60.44 27.12
N ASP A 456 14.12 -60.69 28.41
CA ASP A 456 15.24 -60.62 29.34
C ASP A 456 16.34 -61.57 28.94
N THR A 457 17.59 -61.08 28.90
CA THR A 457 18.74 -61.90 29.14
C THR A 457 19.81 -61.12 29.84
N GLU A 458 19.93 -61.38 31.14
CA GLU A 458 21.15 -61.19 31.92
C GLU A 458 22.30 -61.98 31.33
N GLY A 459 23.52 -61.46 31.46
CA GLY A 459 24.73 -62.24 31.15
C GLY A 459 25.99 -61.42 31.13
N ASN A 460 26.48 -61.11 32.29
CA ASN A 460 27.81 -61.26 32.87
C ASN A 460 29.05 -61.41 31.94
N VAL A 461 30.17 -60.70 32.42
CA VAL A 461 31.58 -61.07 32.39
C VAL A 461 32.40 -60.63 31.13
N ALA A 462 33.27 -59.75 31.26
CA ALA A 462 34.68 -59.58 31.53
C ALA A 462 35.17 -58.20 31.10
#